data_155e1d26603f9005e501b7d043c3ecab
#
_entry.id   155e1d26603f9005e501b7d043c3ecab
#
_cell.length_a   1.000
_cell.length_b   1.000
_cell.length_c   1.000
_cell.angle_alpha   90.00
_cell.angle_beta   90.00
_cell.angle_gamma   90.00
#
_symmetry.space_group_name_H-M   'P 1'
#
loop_
_entity.id
_entity.type
_entity.pdbx_description
1 polymer ?
#
loop_
_entity_poly.entity_id
_entity_poly.type
_entity_poly.pdbx_seq_one_letter_code
_entity_poly.pdbx_strand_id
1 'polypeptide(L)'
;MDRQLAAIAEVREVSQRLAVDVWLRGGWALDFWLGRVTREHADIDWFVWAGHLDAIARQLADLGWAGVDTGVGSHRTLVQGEVHMSFQAMAPGAGDAAVIADGPLVGEHWPATMIAGAQVGRIGGQDCLTISPVAQLRLKTMTPQWFPGRTTRPKDLADIAHLEGALRLRA
;
A
#
# COMPACT_ATOMS: atom_id res chain seq x y z
N MET A 1 6.13 -16.51 0.99
CA MET A 1 6.63 -15.55 0.00
C MET A 1 5.93 -15.74 -1.35
N ASP A 2 6.00 -16.89 -1.98
CA ASP A 2 5.41 -17.12 -3.32
C ASP A 2 3.89 -16.86 -3.36
N ARG A 3 3.15 -17.23 -2.31
CA ARG A 3 1.71 -16.96 -2.19
C ARG A 3 1.38 -15.47 -2.13
N GLN A 4 2.20 -14.66 -1.46
CA GLN A 4 2.00 -13.20 -1.42
C GLN A 4 2.32 -12.55 -2.76
N LEU A 5 3.35 -13.00 -3.47
CA LEU A 5 3.63 -12.53 -4.84
C LEU A 5 2.50 -12.91 -5.80
N ALA A 6 1.94 -14.11 -5.69
CA ALA A 6 0.74 -14.51 -6.45
C ALA A 6 -0.46 -13.61 -6.14
N ALA A 7 -0.70 -13.31 -4.85
CA ALA A 7 -1.76 -12.39 -4.43
C ALA A 7 -1.57 -10.96 -4.98
N ILE A 8 -0.33 -10.46 -5.03
CA ILE A 8 -0.01 -9.17 -5.65
C ILE A 8 -0.33 -9.21 -7.16
N ALA A 9 -0.02 -10.31 -7.84
CA ALA A 9 -0.37 -10.48 -9.25
C ALA A 9 -1.89 -10.47 -9.48
N GLU A 10 -2.67 -11.16 -8.64
CA GLU A 10 -4.14 -11.18 -8.72
C GLU A 10 -4.74 -9.78 -8.56
N VAL A 11 -4.28 -8.98 -7.58
CA VAL A 11 -4.74 -7.59 -7.40
C VAL A 11 -4.42 -6.75 -8.64
N ARG A 12 -3.24 -6.91 -9.22
CA ARG A 12 -2.86 -6.24 -10.47
C ARG A 12 -3.79 -6.60 -11.63
N GLU A 13 -4.07 -7.89 -11.82
CA GLU A 13 -4.97 -8.35 -12.88
C GLU A 13 -6.39 -7.82 -12.69
N VAL A 14 -6.90 -7.79 -11.46
CA VAL A 14 -8.18 -7.19 -11.12
C VAL A 14 -8.18 -5.70 -11.46
N SER A 15 -7.15 -4.96 -11.04
CA SER A 15 -7.02 -3.53 -11.31
C SER A 15 -7.00 -3.23 -12.81
N GLN A 16 -6.26 -4.02 -13.58
CA GLN A 16 -6.21 -3.90 -15.04
C GLN A 16 -7.56 -4.18 -15.71
N ARG A 17 -8.27 -5.22 -15.28
CA ARG A 17 -9.63 -5.53 -15.82
C ARG A 17 -10.64 -4.44 -15.53
N LEU A 18 -10.54 -3.81 -14.36
CA LEU A 18 -11.42 -2.71 -13.95
C LEU A 18 -10.98 -1.35 -14.51
N ALA A 19 -9.80 -1.26 -15.13
CA ALA A 19 -9.15 -0.03 -15.57
C ALA A 19 -9.04 1.01 -14.42
N VAL A 20 -8.64 0.54 -13.22
CA VAL A 20 -8.45 1.38 -12.03
C VAL A 20 -7.04 1.20 -11.49
N ASP A 21 -6.48 2.27 -10.93
CA ASP A 21 -5.18 2.20 -10.29
C ASP A 21 -5.29 1.74 -8.84
N VAL A 22 -4.36 0.88 -8.44
CA VAL A 22 -4.06 0.52 -7.07
C VAL A 22 -2.56 0.71 -6.83
N TRP A 23 -2.20 1.15 -5.65
CA TRP A 23 -0.79 1.41 -5.32
C TRP A 23 -0.37 0.53 -4.16
N LEU A 24 0.64 -0.29 -4.42
CA LEU A 24 1.30 -1.06 -3.37
C LEU A 24 1.98 -0.10 -2.39
N ARG A 25 1.86 -0.34 -1.10
CA ARG A 25 2.52 0.41 -0.04
C ARG A 25 3.17 -0.53 0.99
N GLY A 26 3.80 0.04 2.01
CA GLY A 26 4.40 -0.76 3.08
C GLY A 26 5.66 -1.50 2.65
N GLY A 27 5.90 -2.67 3.25
CA GLY A 27 7.13 -3.42 3.04
C GLY A 27 7.29 -3.95 1.62
N TRP A 28 6.23 -4.49 1.04
CA TRP A 28 6.26 -4.98 -0.34
C TRP A 28 6.53 -3.87 -1.36
N ALA A 29 6.00 -2.65 -1.15
CA ALA A 29 6.29 -1.54 -2.05
C ALA A 29 7.77 -1.15 -2.01
N LEU A 30 8.41 -1.19 -0.83
CA LEU A 30 9.85 -1.01 -0.71
C LEU A 30 10.61 -2.07 -1.51
N ASP A 31 10.24 -3.34 -1.33
CA ASP A 31 10.92 -4.46 -1.98
C ASP A 31 10.77 -4.42 -3.50
N PHE A 32 9.57 -4.12 -4.02
CA PHE A 32 9.35 -3.94 -5.45
C PHE A 32 10.17 -2.78 -6.00
N TRP A 33 10.26 -1.67 -5.29
CA TRP A 33 11.08 -0.53 -5.70
C TRP A 33 12.59 -0.83 -5.68
N LEU A 34 13.07 -1.64 -4.71
CA LEU A 34 14.45 -2.07 -4.64
C LEU A 34 14.78 -3.21 -5.62
N GLY A 35 13.77 -3.90 -6.16
CA GLY A 35 13.92 -5.04 -7.05
C GLY A 35 14.32 -6.33 -6.36
N ARG A 36 14.18 -6.40 -5.05
CA ARG A 36 14.54 -7.58 -4.22
C ARG A 36 13.76 -7.62 -2.92
N VAL A 37 13.51 -8.81 -2.42
CA VAL A 37 12.92 -9.01 -1.09
C VAL A 37 13.97 -8.73 -0.01
N THR A 38 13.66 -7.84 0.91
CA THR A 38 14.57 -7.43 2.01
C THR A 38 14.28 -8.19 3.31
N ARG A 39 13.06 -8.66 3.51
CA ARG A 39 12.60 -9.40 4.69
C ARG A 39 11.30 -10.16 4.41
N GLU A 40 10.88 -10.96 5.34
CA GLU A 40 9.52 -11.53 5.33
C GLU A 40 8.46 -10.47 5.64
N HIS A 41 7.30 -10.60 5.01
CA HIS A 41 6.16 -9.72 5.20
C HIS A 41 4.97 -10.48 5.81
N ALA A 42 4.34 -9.87 6.81
CA ALA A 42 3.14 -10.45 7.43
C ALA A 42 1.88 -10.22 6.57
N ASP A 43 1.86 -9.15 5.82
CA ASP A 43 0.69 -8.62 5.11
C ASP A 43 1.09 -7.92 3.79
N ILE A 44 0.09 -7.65 2.97
CA ILE A 44 0.21 -6.85 1.75
C ILE A 44 -0.70 -5.63 1.90
N ASP A 45 -0.14 -4.45 1.76
CA ASP A 45 -0.87 -3.20 1.95
C ASP A 45 -1.05 -2.45 0.63
N TRP A 46 -2.27 -1.95 0.40
CA TRP A 46 -2.65 -1.21 -0.80
C TRP A 46 -3.29 0.13 -0.47
N PHE A 47 -3.10 1.08 -1.39
CA PHE A 47 -3.96 2.25 -1.52
C PHE A 47 -4.87 2.13 -2.74
N VAL A 48 -6.06 2.68 -2.64
CA VAL A 48 -7.06 2.74 -3.71
C VAL A 48 -7.93 3.99 -3.55
N TRP A 49 -8.45 4.54 -4.64
CA TRP A 49 -9.49 5.56 -4.51
C TRP A 49 -10.78 4.98 -3.94
N ALA A 50 -11.44 5.71 -3.03
CA ALA A 50 -12.63 5.24 -2.31
C ALA A 50 -13.75 4.74 -3.27
N GLY A 51 -13.93 5.40 -4.41
CA GLY A 51 -14.92 5.00 -5.41
C GLY A 51 -14.66 3.64 -6.09
N HIS A 52 -13.46 3.06 -5.93
CA HIS A 52 -13.09 1.79 -6.56
C HIS A 52 -12.96 0.63 -5.57
N LEU A 53 -12.93 0.93 -4.26
CA LEU A 53 -12.68 -0.07 -3.22
C LEU A 53 -13.65 -1.25 -3.29
N ASP A 54 -14.95 -0.99 -3.39
CA ASP A 54 -15.97 -2.05 -3.41
C ASP A 54 -15.93 -2.88 -4.70
N ALA A 55 -15.58 -2.28 -5.83
CA ALA A 55 -15.45 -3.01 -7.10
C ALA A 55 -14.26 -3.98 -7.04
N ILE A 56 -13.13 -3.54 -6.52
CA ILE A 56 -11.94 -4.37 -6.31
C ILE A 56 -12.24 -5.50 -5.32
N ALA A 57 -12.86 -5.19 -4.19
CA ALA A 57 -13.18 -6.18 -3.16
C ALA A 57 -14.13 -7.28 -3.70
N ARG A 58 -15.15 -6.91 -4.50
CA ARG A 58 -16.04 -7.89 -5.14
C ARG A 58 -15.29 -8.80 -6.11
N GLN A 59 -14.46 -8.24 -6.99
CA GLN A 59 -13.70 -9.05 -7.94
C GLN A 59 -12.71 -10.00 -7.24
N LEU A 60 -12.11 -9.58 -6.14
CA LEU A 60 -11.25 -10.44 -5.33
C LEU A 60 -12.06 -11.51 -4.59
N ALA A 61 -13.29 -11.20 -4.14
CA ALA A 61 -14.17 -12.21 -3.56
C ALA A 61 -14.53 -13.33 -4.56
N ASP A 62 -14.74 -12.99 -5.83
CA ASP A 62 -14.95 -13.98 -6.91
C ASP A 62 -13.72 -14.91 -7.12
N LEU A 63 -12.54 -14.45 -6.71
CA LEU A 63 -11.29 -15.24 -6.70
C LEU A 63 -11.06 -15.99 -5.38
N GLY A 64 -12.01 -15.93 -4.44
CA GLY A 64 -11.96 -16.66 -3.17
C GLY A 64 -11.36 -15.89 -1.99
N TRP A 65 -11.18 -14.58 -2.12
CA TRP A 65 -10.78 -13.73 -1.00
C TRP A 65 -11.96 -13.43 -0.08
N ALA A 66 -11.82 -13.72 1.21
CA ALA A 66 -12.84 -13.44 2.21
C ALA A 66 -12.59 -12.08 2.86
N GLY A 67 -13.64 -11.25 2.94
CA GLY A 67 -13.59 -9.98 3.64
C GLY A 67 -13.60 -10.17 5.16
N VAL A 68 -12.77 -9.40 5.87
CA VAL A 68 -12.79 -9.30 7.33
C VAL A 68 -13.32 -7.91 7.69
N ASP A 69 -14.39 -7.88 8.49
CA ASP A 69 -14.96 -6.61 8.97
C ASP A 69 -14.00 -5.96 9.98
N THR A 70 -13.56 -4.75 9.67
CA THR A 70 -12.66 -3.96 10.52
C THR A 70 -13.40 -2.82 11.24
N GLY A 71 -14.69 -2.64 10.96
CA GLY A 71 -15.50 -1.54 11.49
C GLY A 71 -15.14 -0.16 10.91
N VAL A 72 -14.23 -0.08 9.93
CA VAL A 72 -13.80 1.17 9.28
C VAL A 72 -14.17 1.12 7.80
N GLY A 73 -15.06 2.02 7.36
CA GLY A 73 -15.63 2.02 6.01
C GLY A 73 -14.60 2.18 4.90
N SER A 74 -13.55 2.96 5.14
CA SER A 74 -12.46 3.22 4.18
C SER A 74 -11.35 2.19 4.19
N HIS A 75 -11.47 1.13 4.99
CA HIS A 75 -10.48 0.08 5.12
C HIS A 75 -11.13 -1.29 4.84
N ARG A 76 -10.49 -2.10 4.00
CA ARG A 76 -10.90 -3.48 3.75
C ARG A 76 -9.71 -4.40 4.00
N THR A 77 -9.93 -5.39 4.85
CA THR A 77 -9.00 -6.51 5.01
C THR A 77 -9.57 -7.72 4.28
N LEU A 78 -8.75 -8.35 3.45
CA LEU A 78 -9.09 -9.57 2.73
C LEU A 78 -8.10 -10.66 3.12
N VAL A 79 -8.60 -11.89 3.22
CA VAL A 79 -7.79 -13.05 3.59
C VAL A 79 -8.06 -14.22 2.62
N GLN A 80 -7.00 -14.96 2.29
CA GLN A 80 -7.09 -16.22 1.57
C GLN A 80 -6.00 -17.17 2.11
N GLY A 81 -6.42 -18.19 2.83
CA GLY A 81 -5.51 -19.05 3.59
C GLY A 81 -4.72 -18.25 4.62
N GLU A 82 -3.40 -18.27 4.52
CA GLU A 82 -2.49 -17.52 5.41
C GLU A 82 -2.11 -16.13 4.87
N VAL A 83 -2.60 -15.76 3.69
CA VAL A 83 -2.29 -14.46 3.10
C VAL A 83 -3.32 -13.44 3.54
N HIS A 84 -2.81 -12.34 4.08
CA HIS A 84 -3.59 -11.18 4.49
C HIS A 84 -3.24 -9.99 3.61
N MET A 85 -4.24 -9.26 3.14
CA MET A 85 -4.02 -7.98 2.47
C MET A 85 -4.99 -6.92 2.98
N SER A 86 -4.55 -5.68 2.97
CA SER A 86 -5.37 -4.54 3.36
C SER A 86 -5.43 -3.49 2.26
N PHE A 87 -6.61 -2.92 2.08
CA PHE A 87 -6.85 -1.78 1.20
C PHE A 87 -7.25 -0.58 2.03
N GLN A 88 -6.49 0.49 1.92
CA GLN A 88 -6.83 1.78 2.51
C GLN A 88 -7.38 2.68 1.41
N ALA A 89 -8.63 3.10 1.54
CA ALA A 89 -9.21 4.05 0.62
C ALA A 89 -8.68 5.46 0.83
N MET A 90 -8.50 6.16 -0.28
CA MET A 90 -8.16 7.58 -0.34
C MET A 90 -9.32 8.36 -0.96
N ALA A 91 -9.49 9.60 -0.53
CA ALA A 91 -10.36 10.56 -1.20
C ALA A 91 -9.53 11.64 -1.92
N PRO A 92 -10.04 12.23 -3.01
CA PRO A 92 -9.38 13.38 -3.63
C PRO A 92 -9.42 14.58 -2.68
N GLY A 93 -8.30 15.28 -2.56
CA GLY A 93 -8.16 16.55 -1.88
C GLY A 93 -8.09 17.71 -2.87
N ALA A 94 -7.59 18.84 -2.43
CA ALA A 94 -7.38 20.01 -3.30
C ALA A 94 -6.21 19.76 -4.28
N GLY A 95 -6.41 20.05 -5.55
CA GLY A 95 -5.44 19.75 -6.61
C GLY A 95 -5.22 18.24 -6.74
N ASP A 96 -3.95 17.82 -6.81
CA ASP A 96 -3.55 16.41 -6.94
C ASP A 96 -3.33 15.71 -5.58
N ALA A 97 -3.76 16.35 -4.48
CA ALA A 97 -3.58 15.78 -3.14
C ALA A 97 -4.54 14.60 -2.92
N ALA A 98 -4.07 13.60 -2.19
CA ALA A 98 -4.90 12.55 -1.61
C ALA A 98 -5.10 12.82 -0.12
N VAL A 99 -6.31 12.58 0.37
CA VAL A 99 -6.67 12.72 1.79
C VAL A 99 -7.22 11.41 2.34
N ILE A 100 -7.24 11.30 3.68
CA ILE A 100 -7.86 10.18 4.36
C ILE A 100 -9.38 10.23 4.12
N ALA A 101 -9.95 9.14 3.64
CA ALA A 101 -11.33 9.10 3.19
C ALA A 101 -12.36 8.96 4.32
N ASP A 102 -11.95 8.45 5.50
CA ASP A 102 -12.87 8.14 6.60
C ASP A 102 -12.11 7.98 7.92
N GLY A 103 -12.84 7.95 9.04
CA GLY A 103 -12.31 7.72 10.38
C GLY A 103 -11.83 8.99 11.09
N PRO A 104 -11.12 8.83 12.22
CA PRO A 104 -10.74 9.96 13.08
C PRO A 104 -9.84 11.01 12.42
N LEU A 105 -9.15 10.65 11.34
CA LEU A 105 -8.23 11.51 10.61
C LEU A 105 -8.79 11.90 9.22
N VAL A 106 -10.12 11.81 9.02
CA VAL A 106 -10.74 12.16 7.74
C VAL A 106 -10.36 13.57 7.31
N GLY A 107 -9.97 13.72 6.04
CA GLY A 107 -9.54 15.00 5.46
C GLY A 107 -8.06 15.34 5.68
N GLU A 108 -7.36 14.65 6.57
CA GLU A 108 -5.90 14.81 6.70
C GLU A 108 -5.20 14.38 5.41
N HIS A 109 -4.15 15.11 5.06
CA HIS A 109 -3.42 14.88 3.82
C HIS A 109 -2.45 13.72 3.93
N TRP A 110 -2.54 12.79 2.97
CA TRP A 110 -1.45 11.88 2.70
C TRP A 110 -0.22 12.66 2.21
N PRO A 111 1.00 12.09 2.33
CA PRO A 111 2.20 12.76 1.86
C PRO A 111 2.05 13.27 0.43
N ALA A 112 2.43 14.53 0.19
CA ALA A 112 2.48 15.10 -1.15
C ALA A 112 3.32 14.21 -2.09
N THR A 113 3.01 14.22 -3.36
CA THR A 113 3.67 13.39 -4.40
C THR A 113 3.52 11.87 -4.21
N MET A 114 2.70 11.41 -3.25
CA MET A 114 2.51 9.98 -2.98
C MET A 114 2.07 9.24 -4.26
N ILE A 115 1.09 9.78 -4.94
CA ILE A 115 0.52 9.24 -6.18
C ILE A 115 1.24 9.80 -7.41
N ALA A 116 1.42 11.13 -7.50
CA ALA A 116 2.10 11.76 -8.64
C ALA A 116 3.56 11.29 -8.81
N GLY A 117 4.22 10.89 -7.72
CA GLY A 117 5.56 10.31 -7.74
C GLY A 117 5.57 8.78 -7.69
N ALA A 118 4.44 8.13 -7.91
CA ALA A 118 4.34 6.67 -7.94
C ALA A 118 5.26 6.06 -9.00
N GLN A 119 5.83 4.90 -8.72
CA GLN A 119 6.79 4.23 -9.58
C GLN A 119 6.41 2.76 -9.76
N VAL A 120 6.76 2.21 -10.92
CA VAL A 120 6.66 0.77 -11.15
C VAL A 120 7.91 0.10 -10.59
N GLY A 121 7.72 -0.73 -9.59
CA GLY A 121 8.75 -1.63 -9.07
C GLY A 121 8.65 -3.02 -9.71
N ARG A 122 9.73 -3.84 -9.57
CA ARG A 122 9.77 -5.17 -10.19
C ARG A 122 10.43 -6.19 -9.28
N ILE A 123 9.77 -7.34 -9.07
CA ILE A 123 10.34 -8.53 -8.41
C ILE A 123 9.96 -9.78 -9.21
N GLY A 124 10.94 -10.66 -9.45
CA GLY A 124 10.70 -11.95 -10.08
C GLY A 124 10.01 -11.88 -11.45
N GLY A 125 10.24 -10.82 -12.21
CA GLY A 125 9.59 -10.57 -13.50
C GLY A 125 8.18 -9.96 -13.39
N GLN A 126 7.66 -9.73 -12.18
CA GLN A 126 6.38 -9.07 -11.96
C GLN A 126 6.58 -7.58 -11.73
N ASP A 127 5.80 -6.76 -12.43
CA ASP A 127 5.74 -5.31 -12.23
C ASP A 127 4.60 -4.96 -11.28
N CYS A 128 4.78 -3.98 -10.40
CA CYS A 128 3.72 -3.46 -9.56
C CYS A 128 3.85 -1.94 -9.39
N LEU A 129 2.73 -1.23 -9.49
CA LEU A 129 2.68 0.20 -9.21
C LEU A 129 2.79 0.40 -7.69
N THR A 130 3.80 1.16 -7.26
CA THR A 130 4.06 1.47 -5.85
C THR A 130 3.87 2.95 -5.60
N ILE A 131 3.50 3.34 -4.40
CA ILE A 131 3.56 4.75 -4.02
C ILE A 131 5.00 5.27 -4.10
N SER A 132 5.15 6.59 -4.24
CA SER A 132 6.45 7.26 -4.25
C SER A 132 7.36 6.78 -3.10
N PRO A 133 8.64 6.43 -3.37
CA PRO A 133 9.59 6.03 -2.31
C PRO A 133 9.79 7.13 -1.25
N VAL A 134 9.76 8.39 -1.66
CA VAL A 134 9.83 9.53 -0.74
C VAL A 134 8.60 9.57 0.18
N ALA A 135 7.41 9.32 -0.38
CA ALA A 135 6.18 9.26 0.40
C ALA A 135 6.16 8.04 1.33
N GLN A 136 6.72 6.89 0.91
CA GLN A 136 6.87 5.73 1.79
C GLN A 136 7.72 6.05 3.02
N LEU A 137 8.86 6.73 2.82
CA LEU A 137 9.72 7.18 3.92
C LEU A 137 8.94 8.11 4.86
N ARG A 138 8.22 9.08 4.30
CA ARG A 138 7.43 10.03 5.08
C ARG A 138 6.30 9.35 5.86
N LEU A 139 5.57 8.39 5.27
CA LEU A 139 4.53 7.62 5.97
C LEU A 139 5.08 6.89 7.19
N LYS A 140 6.25 6.26 7.08
CA LYS A 140 6.87 5.55 8.20
C LYS A 140 7.29 6.48 9.34
N THR A 141 7.73 7.69 9.02
CA THR A 141 8.11 8.70 10.01
C THR A 141 6.91 9.46 10.61
N MET A 142 5.81 9.61 9.86
CA MET A 142 4.59 10.27 10.32
C MET A 142 3.71 9.39 11.23
N THR A 143 3.75 8.08 11.08
CA THR A 143 2.87 7.15 11.82
C THR A 143 2.87 7.38 13.34
N PRO A 144 4.01 7.60 14.02
CA PRO A 144 4.01 7.91 15.45
C PRO A 144 3.36 9.26 15.79
N GLN A 145 3.38 10.22 14.87
CA GLN A 145 2.77 11.55 15.06
C GLN A 145 1.24 11.46 14.96
N TRP A 146 0.73 10.68 14.01
CA TRP A 146 -0.71 10.49 13.80
C TRP A 146 -1.35 9.59 14.86
N PHE A 147 -0.58 8.68 15.44
CA PHE A 147 -1.04 7.74 16.44
C PHE A 147 -0.15 7.84 17.70
N PRO A 148 -0.41 8.84 18.59
CA PRO A 148 0.35 8.99 19.83
C PRO A 148 0.35 7.69 20.64
N GLY A 149 1.55 7.30 21.12
CA GLY A 149 1.75 6.02 21.80
C GLY A 149 2.19 4.86 20.91
N ARG A 150 2.14 5.00 19.59
CA ARG A 150 2.79 4.04 18.67
C ARG A 150 4.28 4.35 18.55
N THR A 151 5.11 3.45 19.00
CA THR A 151 6.55 3.51 18.75
C THR A 151 6.89 3.00 17.34
N THR A 152 7.94 3.52 16.75
CA THR A 152 8.46 2.98 15.49
C THR A 152 8.94 1.55 15.71
N ARG A 153 8.41 0.59 14.95
CA ARG A 153 8.75 -0.82 15.08
C ARG A 153 10.15 -1.09 14.51
N PRO A 154 10.90 -2.10 15.00
CA PRO A 154 12.21 -2.45 14.44
C PRO A 154 12.19 -2.65 12.91
N LYS A 155 11.14 -3.29 12.37
CA LYS A 155 10.97 -3.46 10.92
C LYS A 155 10.82 -2.12 10.17
N ASP A 156 10.18 -1.13 10.78
CA ASP A 156 10.02 0.20 10.15
C ASP A 156 11.35 0.98 10.16
N LEU A 157 12.18 0.83 11.19
CA LEU A 157 13.53 1.40 11.22
C LEU A 157 14.43 0.80 10.13
N ALA A 158 14.37 -0.52 9.92
CA ALA A 158 15.09 -1.18 8.84
C ALA A 158 14.63 -0.71 7.46
N ASP A 159 13.32 -0.62 7.25
CA ASP A 159 12.73 -0.13 6.01
C ASP A 159 13.12 1.34 5.75
N ILE A 160 13.13 2.21 6.78
CA ILE A 160 13.59 3.61 6.70
C ILE A 160 15.04 3.66 6.25
N ALA A 161 15.94 2.87 6.86
CA ALA A 161 17.34 2.83 6.49
C ALA A 161 17.56 2.42 5.02
N HIS A 162 16.81 1.42 4.53
CA HIS A 162 16.84 1.02 3.13
C HIS A 162 16.36 2.14 2.18
N LEU A 163 15.24 2.81 2.52
CA LEU A 163 14.70 3.93 1.72
C LEU A 163 15.70 5.07 1.64
N GLU A 164 16.23 5.53 2.79
CA GLU A 164 17.20 6.60 2.84
C GLU A 164 18.48 6.28 2.07
N GLY A 165 19.02 5.07 2.23
CA GLY A 165 20.21 4.62 1.53
C GLY A 165 20.01 4.63 0.02
N ALA A 166 18.90 4.06 -0.46
CA ALA A 166 18.63 3.96 -1.89
C ALA A 166 18.25 5.31 -2.52
N LEU A 167 17.56 6.20 -1.79
CA LEU A 167 17.26 7.56 -2.27
C LEU A 167 18.53 8.40 -2.40
N ARG A 168 19.48 8.29 -1.46
CA ARG A 168 20.79 8.98 -1.59
C ARG A 168 21.61 8.53 -2.79
N LEU A 169 21.50 7.27 -3.20
CA LEU A 169 22.24 6.74 -4.35
C LEU A 169 21.62 7.13 -5.70
N ARG A 170 20.38 7.59 -5.70
CA ARG A 170 19.64 7.98 -6.91
C ARG A 170 19.48 9.49 -7.08
N ALA A 171 19.89 10.29 -6.08
CA ALA A 171 19.91 11.74 -6.11
C ALA A 171 21.17 12.29 -6.80
#